data_b4122be80a61b4d3cfb3e7faca2f6d81
#
_entry.id   b4122be80a61b4d3cfb3e7faca2f6d81
#
_cell.length_a   1.000
_cell.length_b   1.000
_cell.length_c   1.000
_cell.angle_alpha   90.00
_cell.angle_beta   90.00
_cell.angle_gamma   90.00
#
_symmetry.space_group_name_H-M   'P 1'
#
loop_
_entity.id
_entity.type
_entity.pdbx_description
1 polymer ?
#
loop_
_entity_poly.entity_id
_entity_poly.type
_entity_poly.pdbx_seq_one_letter_code
_entity_poly.pdbx_strand_id
1 'polypeptide(L)'
;MAVYWSIGSLKLQDGTCTGTLIGPSLVLTAAHCITETGNETLTPLSFSAGLTRGKSLGEAKVLGEVFDPSYSTETQLAGGGNGNDWALANLNHNLGDEVGFLAIHELTAADLSRIGGSGLLVNQAGYSWDTGDNMSGNQGCSIVQAFEYNTILHECDKSQGDSGSPFLLNVNGEWKIIAVDSQFLNSRNNKTPFAKTNLAVDSRAFAAAVAQQQ
;
A
#
# COMPACT_ATOMS: atom_id res chain seq x y z
N MET A 1 19.28 -1.66 8.38
CA MET A 1 18.60 -0.99 7.25
C MET A 1 17.42 -0.22 7.80
N ALA A 2 17.21 1.02 7.39
CA ALA A 2 16.04 1.77 7.84
C ALA A 2 14.82 1.24 7.08
N VAL A 3 13.81 0.76 7.79
CA VAL A 3 12.56 0.17 7.26
C VAL A 3 11.90 1.05 6.18
N TYR A 4 11.99 2.34 6.34
CA TYR A 4 11.35 3.32 5.45
C TYR A 4 12.10 3.60 4.14
N TRP A 5 13.34 3.08 3.96
CA TRP A 5 14.10 3.29 2.72
C TRP A 5 13.52 2.57 1.51
N SER A 6 12.86 1.45 1.74
CA SER A 6 12.17 0.67 0.71
C SER A 6 10.82 1.24 0.29
N ILE A 7 10.28 2.22 1.04
CA ILE A 7 9.05 2.92 0.69
C ILE A 7 9.40 4.10 -0.21
N GLY A 8 8.67 4.28 -1.30
CA GLY A 8 8.98 5.28 -2.30
C GLY A 8 7.76 5.93 -2.92
N SER A 9 7.99 7.08 -3.56
CA SER A 9 7.01 7.75 -4.39
C SER A 9 6.92 7.06 -5.75
N LEU A 10 5.73 6.66 -6.13
CA LEU A 10 5.40 6.09 -7.44
C LEU A 10 4.83 7.19 -8.31
N LYS A 11 5.60 7.66 -9.30
CA LYS A 11 5.23 8.76 -10.17
C LYS A 11 4.29 8.27 -11.27
N LEU A 12 3.13 8.87 -11.35
CA LEU A 12 2.12 8.64 -12.39
C LEU A 12 2.19 9.76 -13.45
N GLN A 13 1.39 9.65 -14.52
CA GLN A 13 1.25 10.74 -15.49
C GLN A 13 0.61 11.97 -14.83
N ASP A 14 -0.44 11.75 -14.06
CA ASP A 14 -1.20 12.79 -13.35
C ASP A 14 -1.21 12.54 -11.84
N GLY A 15 -0.07 12.78 -11.17
CA GLY A 15 0.02 12.66 -9.72
C GLY A 15 1.03 11.64 -9.24
N THR A 16 0.84 11.21 -8.00
CA THR A 16 1.71 10.26 -7.32
C THR A 16 0.90 9.30 -6.46
N CYS A 17 1.40 8.09 -6.33
CA CYS A 17 1.03 7.11 -5.32
C CYS A 17 2.25 6.75 -4.47
N THR A 18 2.03 5.92 -3.49
CA THR A 18 3.09 5.28 -2.70
C THR A 18 3.29 3.84 -3.17
N GLY A 19 4.51 3.37 -3.16
CA GLY A 19 4.86 1.96 -3.38
C GLY A 19 5.92 1.50 -2.40
N THR A 20 6.12 0.20 -2.32
CA THR A 20 7.13 -0.40 -1.43
C THR A 20 7.88 -1.50 -2.15
N LEU A 21 9.21 -1.44 -2.13
CA LEU A 21 10.06 -2.53 -2.60
C LEU A 21 9.81 -3.79 -1.75
N ILE A 22 9.49 -4.89 -2.40
CA ILE A 22 9.24 -6.20 -1.80
C ILE A 22 10.17 -7.29 -2.36
N GLY A 23 11.05 -6.91 -3.24
CA GLY A 23 12.08 -7.73 -3.88
C GLY A 23 13.11 -6.84 -4.56
N PRO A 24 14.12 -7.43 -5.22
CA PRO A 24 15.17 -6.67 -5.90
C PRO A 24 14.62 -5.63 -6.89
N SER A 25 13.67 -6.01 -7.73
CA SER A 25 13.08 -5.14 -8.77
C SER A 25 11.55 -5.12 -8.74
N LEU A 26 10.93 -5.43 -7.60
CA LEU A 26 9.49 -5.55 -7.46
C LEU A 26 8.94 -4.57 -6.44
N VAL A 27 7.94 -3.78 -6.82
CA VAL A 27 7.23 -2.81 -5.98
C VAL A 27 5.78 -3.24 -5.79
N LEU A 28 5.30 -3.23 -4.56
CA LEU A 28 3.90 -3.40 -4.19
C LEU A 28 3.23 -2.04 -4.07
N THR A 29 2.03 -1.89 -4.63
CA THR A 29 1.21 -0.67 -4.59
C THR A 29 -0.29 -1.03 -4.67
N ALA A 30 -1.17 -0.04 -4.81
CA ALA A 30 -2.59 -0.25 -5.06
C ALA A 30 -2.89 -0.36 -6.57
N ALA A 31 -3.90 -1.16 -6.95
CA ALA A 31 -4.27 -1.34 -8.36
C ALA A 31 -4.81 -0.06 -9.00
N HIS A 32 -5.59 0.74 -8.24
CA HIS A 32 -6.11 2.02 -8.75
C HIS A 32 -5.02 3.05 -9.08
N CYS A 33 -3.78 2.84 -8.62
CA CYS A 33 -2.63 3.67 -9.00
C CYS A 33 -2.12 3.38 -10.41
N ILE A 34 -2.45 2.21 -10.96
CA ILE A 34 -1.93 1.73 -12.24
C ILE A 34 -3.02 1.38 -13.25
N THR A 35 -4.28 1.73 -12.95
CA THR A 35 -5.43 1.48 -13.82
C THR A 35 -6.27 2.74 -14.00
N GLU A 36 -6.87 2.89 -15.18
CA GLU A 36 -7.90 3.89 -15.49
C GLU A 36 -9.31 3.27 -15.48
N THR A 37 -10.31 4.13 -15.75
CA THR A 37 -11.69 3.71 -15.99
C THR A 37 -11.73 2.67 -17.12
N GLY A 38 -12.44 1.55 -16.89
CA GLY A 38 -12.46 0.42 -17.83
C GLY A 38 -11.29 -0.55 -17.63
N ASN A 39 -10.51 -0.42 -16.56
CA ASN A 39 -9.33 -1.23 -16.24
C ASN A 39 -8.22 -1.17 -17.31
N GLU A 40 -8.14 -0.09 -18.06
CA GLU A 40 -6.97 0.17 -18.90
C GLU A 40 -5.75 0.42 -18.00
N THR A 41 -4.64 -0.20 -18.36
CA THR A 41 -3.41 -0.10 -17.58
C THR A 41 -2.71 1.22 -17.83
N LEU A 42 -2.34 1.90 -16.77
CA LEU A 42 -1.49 3.10 -16.77
C LEU A 42 -0.16 2.77 -16.14
N THR A 43 0.82 2.43 -16.95
CA THR A 43 2.17 2.16 -16.42
C THR A 43 2.74 3.40 -15.74
N PRO A 44 3.06 3.36 -14.43
CA PRO A 44 3.74 4.44 -13.75
C PRO A 44 5.06 4.78 -14.44
N LEU A 45 5.50 6.04 -14.32
CA LEU A 45 6.72 6.50 -14.98
C LEU A 45 7.98 6.03 -14.27
N SER A 46 8.03 6.21 -12.96
CA SER A 46 9.18 5.83 -12.13
C SER A 46 8.79 5.58 -10.67
N PHE A 47 9.69 4.93 -9.96
CA PHE A 47 9.66 4.73 -8.52
C PHE A 47 10.91 5.33 -7.89
N SER A 48 10.73 6.22 -6.92
CA SER A 48 11.81 6.92 -6.20
C SER A 48 11.82 6.48 -4.73
N ALA A 49 12.75 5.59 -4.37
CA ALA A 49 12.87 5.03 -3.02
C ALA A 49 13.36 6.08 -2.02
N GLY A 50 12.76 6.13 -0.83
CA GLY A 50 13.16 7.01 0.27
C GLY A 50 13.22 8.49 -0.10
N LEU A 51 12.33 8.95 -0.98
CA LEU A 51 12.32 10.33 -1.46
C LEU A 51 12.11 11.32 -0.31
N THR A 52 12.97 12.32 -0.23
CA THR A 52 12.89 13.38 0.79
C THR A 52 13.49 14.68 0.22
N ARG A 53 12.72 15.76 0.23
CA ARG A 53 13.15 17.08 -0.27
C ARG A 53 13.72 17.03 -1.70
N GLY A 54 13.04 16.28 -2.56
CA GLY A 54 13.45 16.09 -3.96
C GLY A 54 14.69 15.21 -4.17
N LYS A 55 15.16 14.50 -3.15
CA LYS A 55 16.28 13.55 -3.23
C LYS A 55 15.82 12.16 -2.85
N SER A 56 16.02 11.21 -3.74
CA SER A 56 15.79 9.79 -3.49
C SER A 56 17.08 9.06 -3.11
N LEU A 57 16.95 7.93 -2.45
CA LEU A 57 18.06 7.00 -2.23
C LEU A 57 18.43 6.23 -3.51
N GLY A 58 17.47 6.11 -4.42
CA GLY A 58 17.60 5.55 -5.74
C GLY A 58 16.30 5.66 -6.50
N GLU A 59 16.37 5.62 -7.84
CA GLU A 59 15.23 5.73 -8.73
C GLU A 59 15.29 4.68 -9.83
N ALA A 60 14.15 4.10 -10.17
CA ALA A 60 14.02 3.13 -11.25
C ALA A 60 12.78 3.42 -12.09
N LYS A 61 12.83 3.09 -13.39
CA LYS A 61 11.68 3.15 -14.29
C LYS A 61 10.81 1.92 -14.07
N VAL A 62 9.49 2.10 -14.18
CA VAL A 62 8.55 0.99 -14.21
C VAL A 62 8.47 0.45 -15.64
N LEU A 63 8.59 -0.87 -15.79
CA LEU A 63 8.55 -1.57 -17.10
C LEU A 63 7.20 -2.22 -17.39
N GLY A 64 6.46 -2.54 -16.36
CA GLY A 64 5.16 -3.20 -16.46
C GLY A 64 4.61 -3.54 -15.08
N GLU A 65 3.39 -3.99 -15.06
CA GLU A 65 2.64 -4.25 -13.83
C GLU A 65 1.78 -5.50 -13.92
N VAL A 66 1.47 -6.04 -12.75
CA VAL A 66 0.54 -7.15 -12.55
C VAL A 66 -0.41 -6.78 -11.41
N PHE A 67 -1.69 -6.98 -11.60
CA PHE A 67 -2.73 -6.79 -10.57
C PHE A 67 -3.76 -7.90 -10.64
N ASP A 68 -4.63 -7.96 -9.65
CA ASP A 68 -5.68 -8.97 -9.60
C ASP A 68 -6.63 -8.81 -10.82
N PRO A 69 -6.81 -9.85 -11.65
CA PRO A 69 -7.67 -9.77 -12.84
C PRO A 69 -9.15 -9.51 -12.52
N SER A 70 -9.57 -9.71 -11.28
CA SER A 70 -10.93 -9.38 -10.82
C SER A 70 -11.05 -7.96 -10.25
N TYR A 71 -9.97 -7.17 -10.22
CA TYR A 71 -10.04 -5.77 -9.89
C TYR A 71 -10.92 -5.01 -10.88
N SER A 72 -11.73 -4.09 -10.38
CA SER A 72 -12.60 -3.22 -11.19
C SER A 72 -12.59 -1.81 -10.62
N THR A 73 -12.10 -0.86 -11.43
CA THR A 73 -12.14 0.56 -11.12
C THR A 73 -13.58 1.06 -10.87
N GLU A 74 -14.56 0.55 -11.62
CA GLU A 74 -15.96 0.90 -11.45
C GLU A 74 -16.51 0.45 -10.09
N THR A 75 -16.19 -0.78 -9.67
CA THR A 75 -16.57 -1.31 -8.37
C THR A 75 -15.90 -0.52 -7.24
N GLN A 76 -14.63 -0.16 -7.42
CA GLN A 76 -13.88 0.66 -6.50
C GLN A 76 -14.53 2.04 -6.33
N LEU A 77 -14.84 2.73 -7.42
CA LEU A 77 -15.50 4.04 -7.41
C LEU A 77 -16.91 4.01 -6.82
N ALA A 78 -17.62 2.89 -6.95
CA ALA A 78 -18.93 2.68 -6.34
C ALA A 78 -18.86 2.45 -4.81
N GLY A 79 -17.67 2.40 -4.22
CA GLY A 79 -17.45 2.16 -2.80
C GLY A 79 -17.51 0.68 -2.39
N GLY A 80 -17.48 -0.21 -3.37
CA GLY A 80 -17.35 -1.65 -3.17
C GLY A 80 -15.90 -2.05 -2.93
N GLY A 81 -15.36 -1.79 -1.74
CA GLY A 81 -14.02 -2.26 -1.36
C GLY A 81 -13.97 -3.78 -1.41
N ASN A 82 -13.32 -4.32 -2.42
CA ASN A 82 -12.95 -5.72 -2.48
C ASN A 82 -11.42 -5.84 -2.28
N GLY A 83 -10.94 -6.97 -1.81
CA GLY A 83 -9.53 -7.23 -1.56
C GLY A 83 -8.66 -7.30 -2.83
N ASN A 84 -9.07 -6.71 -3.95
CA ASN A 84 -8.40 -6.83 -5.24
C ASN A 84 -7.64 -5.55 -5.63
N ASP A 85 -7.71 -4.49 -4.82
CA ASP A 85 -7.02 -3.22 -5.09
C ASP A 85 -5.55 -3.27 -4.66
N TRP A 86 -4.79 -4.21 -5.24
CA TRP A 86 -3.35 -4.34 -5.09
C TRP A 86 -2.69 -4.57 -6.44
N ALA A 87 -1.44 -4.15 -6.57
CA ALA A 87 -0.67 -4.33 -7.78
C ALA A 87 0.83 -4.49 -7.49
N LEU A 88 1.51 -5.14 -8.42
CA LEU A 88 2.96 -5.31 -8.46
C LEU A 88 3.50 -4.56 -9.67
N ALA A 89 4.50 -3.71 -9.48
CA ALA A 89 5.18 -3.01 -10.55
C ALA A 89 6.63 -3.50 -10.67
N ASN A 90 7.03 -3.87 -11.89
CA ASN A 90 8.36 -4.35 -12.21
C ASN A 90 9.28 -3.18 -12.58
N LEU A 91 10.44 -3.12 -11.96
CA LEU A 91 11.45 -2.09 -12.19
C LEU A 91 12.47 -2.52 -13.23
N ASN A 92 13.10 -1.55 -13.89
CA ASN A 92 14.12 -1.78 -14.93
C ASN A 92 15.49 -2.23 -14.39
N HIS A 93 15.71 -2.25 -13.08
CA HIS A 93 16.90 -2.77 -12.41
C HIS A 93 16.61 -3.11 -10.94
N ASN A 94 17.58 -3.78 -10.29
CA ASN A 94 17.47 -4.31 -8.94
C ASN A 94 17.70 -3.22 -7.87
N LEU A 95 16.86 -2.20 -7.84
CA LEU A 95 16.95 -1.10 -6.86
C LEU A 95 16.87 -1.61 -5.42
N GLY A 96 16.12 -2.68 -5.17
CA GLY A 96 16.00 -3.29 -3.84
C GLY A 96 17.30 -3.86 -3.29
N ASP A 97 18.24 -4.26 -4.15
CA ASP A 97 19.57 -4.72 -3.71
C ASP A 97 20.42 -3.56 -3.16
N GLU A 98 20.12 -2.32 -3.60
CA GLU A 98 20.85 -1.12 -3.19
C GLU A 98 20.26 -0.52 -1.90
N VAL A 99 18.93 -0.39 -1.83
CA VAL A 99 18.26 0.33 -0.73
C VAL A 99 17.57 -0.60 0.26
N GLY A 100 17.36 -1.86 -0.12
CA GLY A 100 16.64 -2.89 0.63
C GLY A 100 15.17 -3.01 0.25
N PHE A 101 14.56 -4.08 0.70
CA PHE A 101 13.15 -4.37 0.48
C PHE A 101 12.53 -5.01 1.73
N LEU A 102 11.20 -5.02 1.83
CA LEU A 102 10.45 -5.57 2.95
C LEU A 102 9.77 -6.87 2.57
N ALA A 103 9.75 -7.80 3.51
CA ALA A 103 9.01 -9.05 3.37
C ALA A 103 7.51 -8.85 3.63
N ILE A 104 6.69 -9.67 3.01
CA ILE A 104 5.26 -9.79 3.32
C ILE A 104 5.08 -10.71 4.53
N HIS A 105 4.18 -10.35 5.42
CA HIS A 105 3.62 -11.24 6.44
C HIS A 105 2.15 -11.46 6.14
N GLU A 106 1.79 -12.65 5.68
CA GLU A 106 0.39 -13.02 5.49
C GLU A 106 -0.32 -13.08 6.84
N LEU A 107 -1.43 -12.35 6.98
CA LEU A 107 -2.20 -12.30 8.22
C LEU A 107 -2.67 -13.69 8.63
N THR A 108 -2.27 -14.11 9.81
CA THR A 108 -2.65 -15.39 10.40
C THR A 108 -3.99 -15.32 11.12
N ALA A 109 -4.58 -16.48 11.45
CA ALA A 109 -5.76 -16.53 12.29
C ALA A 109 -5.55 -15.86 13.67
N ALA A 110 -4.33 -15.90 14.20
CA ALA A 110 -3.98 -15.24 15.46
C ALA A 110 -3.98 -13.70 15.30
N ASP A 111 -3.47 -13.18 14.18
CA ASP A 111 -3.50 -11.74 13.89
C ASP A 111 -4.95 -11.25 13.72
N LEU A 112 -5.77 -11.99 12.97
CA LEU A 112 -7.19 -11.68 12.79
C LEU A 112 -7.96 -11.70 14.12
N SER A 113 -7.65 -12.64 15.00
CA SER A 113 -8.23 -12.69 16.35
C SER A 113 -7.83 -11.46 17.19
N ARG A 114 -6.59 -11.00 17.07
CA ARG A 114 -6.13 -9.77 17.74
C ARG A 114 -6.87 -8.55 17.22
N ILE A 115 -7.05 -8.43 15.91
CA ILE A 115 -7.82 -7.33 15.31
C ILE A 115 -9.25 -7.31 15.87
N GLY A 116 -9.93 -8.46 15.92
CA GLY A 116 -11.30 -8.57 16.45
C GLY A 116 -11.44 -8.37 17.97
N GLY A 117 -10.33 -8.41 18.71
CA GLY A 117 -10.30 -8.28 20.18
C GLY A 117 -9.70 -6.96 20.64
N SER A 118 -8.37 -6.94 20.81
CA SER A 118 -7.63 -5.79 21.37
C SER A 118 -7.23 -4.73 20.33
N GLY A 119 -7.49 -4.97 19.05
CA GLY A 119 -6.93 -4.22 17.95
C GLY A 119 -5.50 -4.65 17.61
N LEU A 120 -5.02 -4.23 16.45
CA LEU A 120 -3.66 -4.48 16.00
C LEU A 120 -3.00 -3.12 15.70
N LEU A 121 -1.93 -2.80 16.43
CA LEU A 121 -1.16 -1.58 16.19
C LEU A 121 -0.14 -1.81 15.08
N VAL A 122 -0.09 -0.87 14.14
CA VAL A 122 0.78 -0.89 12.97
C VAL A 122 1.43 0.47 12.74
N ASN A 123 2.49 0.49 11.96
CA ASN A 123 2.99 1.72 11.36
C ASN A 123 2.56 1.79 9.90
N GLN A 124 2.26 2.98 9.42
CA GLN A 124 1.98 3.26 8.01
C GLN A 124 2.86 4.43 7.58
N ALA A 125 3.40 4.42 6.38
CA ALA A 125 4.15 5.54 5.83
C ALA A 125 3.96 5.64 4.32
N GLY A 126 3.83 6.87 3.82
CA GLY A 126 3.58 7.13 2.40
C GLY A 126 3.91 8.56 1.99
N TYR A 127 3.55 8.90 0.76
CA TYR A 127 3.80 10.19 0.13
C TYR A 127 2.49 10.92 -0.10
N SER A 128 2.03 11.61 0.95
CA SER A 128 0.82 12.41 0.92
C SER A 128 1.02 13.69 0.11
N TRP A 129 0.02 14.11 -0.67
CA TRP A 129 0.11 15.32 -1.50
C TRP A 129 0.38 16.59 -0.69
N ASP A 130 -0.10 16.65 0.54
CA ASP A 130 0.07 17.78 1.46
C ASP A 130 1.47 17.86 2.08
N THR A 131 2.24 16.78 2.03
CA THR A 131 3.65 16.75 2.45
C THR A 131 4.63 16.83 1.27
N GLY A 132 4.12 16.77 0.04
CA GLY A 132 4.91 16.84 -1.20
C GLY A 132 5.92 15.69 -1.29
N ASP A 133 7.18 16.03 -1.60
CA ASP A 133 8.27 15.05 -1.73
C ASP A 133 8.81 14.53 -0.37
N ASN A 134 8.03 14.64 0.70
CA ASN A 134 8.44 14.14 2.00
C ASN A 134 7.53 13.00 2.42
N MET A 135 8.14 11.90 2.81
CA MET A 135 7.42 10.82 3.45
C MET A 135 6.79 11.30 4.75
N SER A 136 5.53 11.00 4.95
CA SER A 136 4.81 11.13 6.22
C SER A 136 4.34 9.77 6.69
N GLY A 137 3.91 9.67 7.94
CA GLY A 137 3.40 8.38 8.42
C GLY A 137 2.86 8.42 9.83
N ASN A 138 2.19 7.34 10.16
CA ASN A 138 1.57 7.08 11.44
C ASN A 138 2.34 5.98 12.16
N GLN A 139 2.64 6.20 13.44
CA GLN A 139 3.23 5.19 14.30
C GLN A 139 2.20 4.70 15.32
N GLY A 140 1.97 3.40 15.35
CA GLY A 140 1.04 2.79 16.29
C GLY A 140 -0.42 3.14 16.05
N CYS A 141 -0.83 3.34 14.80
CA CYS A 141 -2.25 3.48 14.47
C CYS A 141 -2.95 2.10 14.46
N SER A 142 -4.28 2.10 14.61
CA SER A 142 -5.03 0.87 14.85
C SER A 142 -5.65 0.30 13.59
N ILE A 143 -5.52 -1.01 13.40
CA ILE A 143 -6.44 -1.80 12.59
C ILE A 143 -7.57 -2.24 13.51
N VAL A 144 -8.81 -1.86 13.18
CA VAL A 144 -9.97 -2.05 14.05
C VAL A 144 -10.89 -3.17 13.61
N GLN A 145 -10.83 -3.58 12.35
CA GLN A 145 -11.64 -4.68 11.81
C GLN A 145 -10.97 -5.32 10.59
N ALA A 146 -11.15 -6.64 10.44
CA ALA A 146 -10.80 -7.38 9.23
C ALA A 146 -12.07 -8.02 8.64
N PHE A 147 -12.15 -8.07 7.31
CA PHE A 147 -13.26 -8.62 6.56
C PHE A 147 -12.87 -9.90 5.80
N GLU A 148 -13.85 -10.73 5.46
CA GLU A 148 -13.63 -12.00 4.75
C GLU A 148 -13.06 -11.82 3.33
N TYR A 149 -13.35 -10.68 2.68
CA TYR A 149 -12.86 -10.35 1.33
C TYR A 149 -11.49 -9.65 1.35
N ASN A 150 -10.64 -9.96 2.34
CA ASN A 150 -9.25 -9.54 2.44
C ASN A 150 -9.07 -8.01 2.50
N THR A 151 -9.95 -7.32 3.21
CA THR A 151 -9.81 -5.91 3.53
C THR A 151 -9.79 -5.69 5.03
N ILE A 152 -9.16 -4.62 5.43
CA ILE A 152 -9.11 -4.18 6.83
C ILE A 152 -9.57 -2.73 6.94
N LEU A 153 -10.21 -2.43 8.08
CA LEU A 153 -10.56 -1.09 8.48
C LEU A 153 -9.50 -0.55 9.44
N HIS A 154 -9.02 0.66 9.20
CA HIS A 154 -7.96 1.27 10.00
C HIS A 154 -8.26 2.73 10.34
N GLU A 155 -7.59 3.23 11.38
CA GLU A 155 -7.69 4.62 11.89
C GLU A 155 -6.41 5.43 11.62
N CYS A 156 -5.51 4.94 10.76
CA CYS A 156 -4.34 5.70 10.37
C CYS A 156 -4.76 6.91 9.53
N ASP A 157 -4.18 8.07 9.80
CA ASP A 157 -4.42 9.26 8.98
C ASP A 157 -3.89 9.01 7.57
N LYS A 158 -4.65 9.47 6.59
CA LYS A 158 -4.25 9.39 5.18
C LYS A 158 -4.75 10.59 4.39
N SER A 159 -4.08 10.89 3.30
CA SER A 159 -4.52 11.83 2.29
C SER A 159 -4.31 11.27 0.87
N GLN A 160 -4.58 12.07 -0.16
CA GLN A 160 -4.25 11.69 -1.54
C GLN A 160 -2.74 11.47 -1.67
N GLY A 161 -2.32 10.44 -2.42
CA GLY A 161 -0.93 10.05 -2.57
C GLY A 161 -0.51 8.91 -1.63
N ASP A 162 -1.17 8.71 -0.50
CA ASP A 162 -0.93 7.56 0.39
C ASP A 162 -1.39 6.23 -0.20
N SER A 163 -2.20 6.25 -1.25
CA SER A 163 -2.61 5.05 -1.99
C SER A 163 -1.42 4.14 -2.30
N GLY A 164 -1.52 2.85 -1.93
CA GLY A 164 -0.45 1.87 -2.06
C GLY A 164 0.60 1.90 -0.95
N SER A 165 0.46 2.77 0.07
CA SER A 165 1.37 2.78 1.22
C SER A 165 1.23 1.52 2.06
N PRO A 166 2.36 1.00 2.61
CA PRO A 166 2.34 -0.24 3.36
C PRO A 166 1.87 -0.02 4.80
N PHE A 167 1.16 -1.02 5.32
CA PHE A 167 0.95 -1.19 6.76
C PHE A 167 1.97 -2.18 7.29
N LEU A 168 2.75 -1.74 8.25
CA LEU A 168 3.89 -2.47 8.80
C LEU A 168 3.58 -3.01 10.19
N LEU A 169 3.71 -4.31 10.35
CA LEU A 169 3.64 -5.00 11.62
C LEU A 169 5.04 -5.45 12.05
N ASN A 170 5.37 -5.24 13.33
CA ASN A 170 6.57 -5.83 13.89
C ASN A 170 6.31 -7.29 14.26
N VAL A 171 6.95 -8.20 13.54
CA VAL A 171 6.86 -9.64 13.74
C VAL A 171 8.23 -10.15 14.21
N ASN A 172 8.34 -10.49 15.47
CA ASN A 172 9.58 -10.98 16.08
C ASN A 172 10.81 -10.05 15.91
N GLY A 173 10.58 -8.75 15.97
CA GLY A 173 11.64 -7.74 15.83
C GLY A 173 11.88 -7.25 14.40
N GLU A 174 11.22 -7.85 13.41
CA GLU A 174 11.30 -7.45 12.01
C GLU A 174 9.99 -6.78 11.55
N TRP A 175 10.12 -5.66 10.84
CA TRP A 175 8.98 -5.00 10.22
C TRP A 175 8.62 -5.68 8.90
N LYS A 176 7.36 -6.08 8.76
CA LYS A 176 6.82 -6.77 7.59
C LYS A 176 5.53 -6.11 7.12
N ILE A 177 5.28 -6.16 5.82
CA ILE A 177 4.06 -5.62 5.23
C ILE A 177 2.91 -6.59 5.48
N ILE A 178 1.79 -6.07 5.99
CA ILE A 178 0.55 -6.83 6.21
C ILE A 178 -0.64 -6.32 5.40
N ALA A 179 -0.55 -5.12 4.82
CA ALA A 179 -1.59 -4.54 4.00
C ALA A 179 -1.04 -3.39 3.15
N VAL A 180 -1.81 -2.96 2.16
CA VAL A 180 -1.60 -1.75 1.36
C VAL A 180 -2.81 -0.84 1.43
N ASP A 181 -2.57 0.45 1.52
CA ASP A 181 -3.64 1.46 1.60
C ASP A 181 -4.42 1.54 0.29
N SER A 182 -5.74 1.61 0.40
CA SER A 182 -6.65 1.55 -0.75
C SER A 182 -7.60 2.74 -0.78
N GLN A 183 -8.65 2.75 0.01
CA GLN A 183 -9.77 3.68 -0.13
C GLN A 183 -10.06 4.53 1.09
N PHE A 184 -10.52 5.77 0.82
CA PHE A 184 -11.28 6.53 1.82
C PHE A 184 -12.68 5.95 1.96
N LEU A 185 -13.12 5.67 3.18
CA LEU A 185 -14.53 5.49 3.43
C LEU A 185 -15.23 6.85 3.43
N ASN A 186 -15.73 7.24 2.26
CA ASN A 186 -16.45 8.48 2.07
C ASN A 186 -17.82 8.39 2.74
N SER A 187 -17.90 8.71 4.02
CA SER A 187 -19.18 8.94 4.68
C SER A 187 -19.70 10.35 4.37
N ARG A 188 -20.09 10.61 3.12
CA ARG A 188 -20.79 11.87 2.77
C ARG A 188 -22.04 12.13 3.62
N ASN A 189 -22.49 11.14 4.38
CA ASN A 189 -23.67 11.20 5.24
C ASN A 189 -23.42 10.91 6.73
N ASN A 190 -22.17 10.67 7.15
CA ASN A 190 -21.91 10.37 8.56
C ASN A 190 -21.64 11.66 9.36
N LYS A 191 -22.67 12.10 10.06
CA LYS A 191 -22.58 13.10 11.15
C LYS A 191 -21.96 12.51 12.43
N THR A 192 -21.26 11.36 12.34
CA THR A 192 -20.62 10.72 13.47
C THR A 192 -19.14 11.09 13.51
N PRO A 193 -18.54 11.27 14.71
CA PRO A 193 -17.12 11.56 14.87
C PRO A 193 -16.21 10.41 14.41
N PHE A 194 -16.74 9.31 13.89
CA PHE A 194 -16.02 8.13 13.38
C PHE A 194 -15.71 8.16 11.88
N ALA A 195 -15.81 9.33 11.23
CA ALA A 195 -15.35 9.54 9.85
C ALA A 195 -13.80 9.44 9.68
N LYS A 196 -13.13 8.69 10.55
CA LYS A 196 -11.67 8.53 10.55
C LYS A 196 -11.19 7.14 10.13
N THR A 197 -12.10 6.27 9.71
CA THR A 197 -11.73 4.93 9.27
C THR A 197 -11.62 4.87 7.77
N ASN A 198 -10.58 4.18 7.30
CA ASN A 198 -10.30 3.95 5.89
C ASN A 198 -10.10 2.46 5.62
N LEU A 199 -10.11 2.06 4.36
CA LEU A 199 -9.91 0.68 3.94
C LEU A 199 -8.51 0.47 3.36
N ALA A 200 -7.92 -0.65 3.72
CA ALA A 200 -6.72 -1.21 3.08
C ALA A 200 -6.97 -2.65 2.64
N VAL A 201 -6.22 -3.10 1.64
CA VAL A 201 -6.19 -4.49 1.20
C VAL A 201 -5.14 -5.22 2.00
N ASP A 202 -5.50 -6.30 2.67
CA ASP A 202 -4.58 -7.05 3.50
C ASP A 202 -3.81 -8.15 2.74
N SER A 203 -2.75 -8.64 3.35
CA SER A 203 -1.78 -9.53 2.74
C SER A 203 -2.34 -10.88 2.28
N ARG A 204 -3.48 -11.34 2.79
CA ARG A 204 -4.15 -12.55 2.31
C ARG A 204 -4.57 -12.45 0.84
N ALA A 205 -4.76 -11.22 0.33
CA ALA A 205 -5.12 -10.98 -1.06
C ALA A 205 -3.93 -11.20 -2.03
N PHE A 206 -2.73 -10.79 -1.64
CA PHE A 206 -1.60 -10.70 -2.57
C PHE A 206 -0.38 -11.56 -2.21
N ALA A 207 -0.31 -12.15 -1.03
CA ALA A 207 0.86 -12.93 -0.60
C ALA A 207 1.22 -14.07 -1.57
N ALA A 208 0.22 -14.79 -2.07
CA ALA A 208 0.44 -15.88 -3.03
C ALA A 208 0.97 -15.37 -4.39
N ALA A 209 0.44 -14.24 -4.87
CA ALA A 209 0.90 -13.63 -6.12
C ALA A 209 2.35 -13.11 -6.00
N VAL A 210 2.68 -12.50 -4.87
CA VAL A 210 4.06 -12.06 -4.58
C VAL A 210 5.03 -13.23 -4.58
N ALA A 211 4.69 -14.35 -3.93
CA ALA A 211 5.53 -15.54 -3.89
C ALA A 211 5.78 -16.18 -5.27
N GLN A 212 4.93 -15.92 -6.27
CA GLN A 212 5.11 -16.39 -7.64
C GLN A 212 6.04 -15.50 -8.47
N GLN A 213 6.29 -14.27 -8.03
CA GLN A 213 7.13 -13.28 -8.74
C GLN A 213 8.55 -13.18 -8.17
N GLN A 214 8.83 -13.80 -7.03
CA GLN A 214 10.14 -13.88 -6.38
C GLN A 214 10.85 -15.19 -6.70
#